data_ecafd56045e0101dc749968bb503e629
#
_entry.id   ecafd56045e0101dc749968bb503e629
#
_cell.length_a   1.000
_cell.length_b   1.000
_cell.length_c   1.000
_cell.angle_alpha   90.00
_cell.angle_beta   90.00
_cell.angle_gamma   90.00
#
_symmetry.space_group_name_H-M   'P 1'
#
loop_
_entity.id
_entity.type
_entity.pdbx_description
1 polymer ?
#
loop_
_entity_poly.entity_id
_entity_poly.type
_entity_poly.pdbx_seq_one_letter_code
_entity_poly.pdbx_strand_id
1 'polypeptide(L)'
;MRLPGIKHKVYEFVTKGDMDGTTTRLTAWQVADLFYRTYPDTAHSIYTIEKYVIHSRAGKIEPRIDLDDVLMNMKKNMEEAERVFNPEPLDTDPLGLVDLNKVFFEIPESLADHPAMYDASGIGKLVGVMSDIHLPLHDRPALMASASYLKEKDIDALILNGDILDCSNLTRHSQRKPMRYTWGQELEVAKAFFTSLRVLFPKIPILYLEGNHENWVKQYLVRQAPQLSGDYELEKVLGLEQLNIQWLPEDRVVKYGKLYIMHGHQLRIGGSMNVAEKVLRKTGVNVMCGHWHQQSYYEKKNLIDEIHACWINGALCDLHPDYMPYNNHGHGFAMLEMLDNEGTFNVVQRKVMNGRVIG
;
A
#
# COMPACT_ATOMS: atom_id res chain seq x y z
N MET A 1 34.16 22.11 -12.52
CA MET A 1 34.32 22.10 -11.05
C MET A 1 33.49 23.22 -10.43
N ARG A 2 32.41 22.97 -9.72
CA ARG A 2 31.70 24.05 -8.99
C ARG A 2 32.54 24.41 -7.77
N LEU A 3 32.93 25.67 -7.61
CA LEU A 3 33.63 26.18 -6.43
C LEU A 3 32.87 25.81 -5.14
N PRO A 4 33.57 25.45 -4.06
CA PRO A 4 32.91 25.14 -2.78
C PRO A 4 32.02 26.30 -2.35
N GLY A 5 30.77 25.99 -1.96
CA GLY A 5 29.88 27.00 -1.45
C GLY A 5 30.43 27.63 -0.16
N ILE A 6 30.10 28.90 0.09
CA ILE A 6 30.62 29.65 1.25
C ILE A 6 30.49 28.92 2.60
N LYS A 7 29.43 28.11 2.78
CA LYS A 7 29.25 27.30 3.98
C LYS A 7 30.39 26.32 4.23
N HIS A 8 30.88 25.64 3.20
CA HIS A 8 31.98 24.68 3.31
C HIS A 8 33.31 25.40 3.54
N LYS A 9 33.54 26.54 2.90
CA LYS A 9 34.74 27.36 3.18
C LYS A 9 34.79 27.81 4.63
N VAL A 10 33.65 28.22 5.20
CA VAL A 10 33.56 28.57 6.63
C VAL A 10 33.78 27.36 7.51
N TYR A 11 33.22 26.22 7.17
CA TYR A 11 33.43 24.97 7.90
C TYR A 11 34.93 24.60 7.95
N GLU A 12 35.59 24.56 6.81
CA GLU A 12 37.04 24.25 6.69
C GLU A 12 37.87 25.24 7.51
N PHE A 13 37.58 26.53 7.41
CA PHE A 13 38.28 27.57 8.16
C PHE A 13 38.14 27.39 9.68
N VAL A 14 36.92 27.12 10.16
CA VAL A 14 36.63 26.89 11.57
C VAL A 14 37.31 25.61 12.04
N THR A 15 37.16 24.51 11.29
CA THR A 15 37.72 23.22 11.67
C THR A 15 39.24 23.28 11.76
N LYS A 16 39.92 23.89 10.78
CA LYS A 16 41.36 24.09 10.80
C LYS A 16 41.78 24.97 11.97
N GLY A 17 41.11 26.10 12.18
CA GLY A 17 41.44 27.03 13.24
C GLY A 17 41.14 26.47 14.65
N ASP A 18 40.12 25.63 14.79
CA ASP A 18 39.83 24.96 16.04
C ASP A 18 40.84 23.81 16.30
N MET A 19 41.35 23.14 15.27
CA MET A 19 42.42 22.13 15.38
C MET A 19 43.79 22.72 15.77
N ASP A 20 44.17 23.86 15.19
CA ASP A 20 45.45 24.54 15.47
C ASP A 20 45.37 25.52 16.63
N GLY A 21 44.18 25.70 17.24
CA GLY A 21 43.95 26.55 18.41
C GLY A 21 43.75 28.04 18.09
N THR A 22 43.80 28.46 16.82
CA THR A 22 43.67 29.88 16.46
C THR A 22 42.27 30.41 16.61
N THR A 23 41.21 29.57 16.50
CA THR A 23 39.81 29.97 16.61
C THR A 23 39.10 29.44 17.87
N THR A 24 39.65 28.47 18.58
CA THR A 24 39.01 27.74 19.68
C THR A 24 38.52 28.66 20.83
N ARG A 25 39.23 29.73 21.10
CA ARG A 25 38.90 30.70 22.19
C ARG A 25 38.11 31.92 21.71
N LEU A 26 37.85 32.04 20.41
CA LEU A 26 37.18 33.17 19.85
C LEU A 26 35.65 32.96 19.84
N THR A 27 34.89 34.02 20.01
CA THR A 27 33.43 33.98 19.78
C THR A 27 33.10 33.75 18.32
N ALA A 28 31.89 33.27 18.01
CA ALA A 28 31.48 33.05 16.64
C ALA A 28 31.59 34.34 15.77
N TRP A 29 31.31 35.49 16.35
CA TRP A 29 31.46 36.78 15.66
C TRP A 29 32.95 37.13 15.36
N GLN A 30 33.84 36.91 16.32
CA GLN A 30 35.27 37.12 16.13
C GLN A 30 35.87 36.19 15.07
N VAL A 31 35.41 34.95 15.01
CA VAL A 31 35.81 34.00 13.96
C VAL A 31 35.24 34.42 12.58
N ALA A 32 34.01 34.94 12.55
CA ALA A 32 33.44 35.49 11.33
C ALA A 32 34.17 36.75 10.85
N ASP A 33 34.60 37.65 11.74
CA ASP A 33 35.43 38.80 11.40
C ASP A 33 36.78 38.40 10.87
N LEU A 34 37.43 37.41 11.50
CA LEU A 34 38.69 36.84 11.04
C LEU A 34 38.55 36.23 9.66
N PHE A 35 37.49 35.43 9.42
CA PHE A 35 37.18 34.85 8.11
C PHE A 35 36.98 35.94 7.06
N TYR A 36 36.25 37.00 7.39
CA TYR A 36 35.97 38.12 6.48
C TYR A 36 37.23 38.87 6.08
N ARG A 37 38.17 39.07 7.01
CA ARG A 37 39.49 39.68 6.73
C ARG A 37 40.37 38.77 5.89
N THR A 38 40.24 37.47 6.05
CA THR A 38 41.00 36.49 5.27
C THR A 38 40.47 36.35 3.84
N TYR A 39 39.14 36.53 3.66
CA TYR A 39 38.47 36.41 2.37
C TYR A 39 37.61 37.66 2.07
N PRO A 40 38.23 38.81 1.77
CA PRO A 40 37.53 40.08 1.63
C PRO A 40 36.54 40.12 0.46
N ASP A 41 36.73 39.30 -0.58
CA ASP A 41 35.87 39.24 -1.74
C ASP A 41 34.59 38.38 -1.51
N THR A 42 34.29 38.01 -0.28
CA THR A 42 33.07 37.23 0.00
C THR A 42 31.82 38.09 -0.18
N ALA A 43 30.87 37.60 -0.99
CA ALA A 43 29.61 38.30 -1.25
C ALA A 43 28.60 38.23 -0.08
N HIS A 44 28.96 37.54 1.00
CA HIS A 44 28.06 37.31 2.13
C HIS A 44 28.33 38.29 3.27
N SER A 45 27.28 38.73 3.98
CA SER A 45 27.46 39.60 5.14
C SER A 45 28.13 38.86 6.30
N ILE A 46 28.81 39.66 7.18
CA ILE A 46 29.46 39.13 8.37
C ILE A 46 28.48 38.34 9.26
N TYR A 47 27.21 38.74 9.36
CA TYR A 47 26.17 38.03 10.11
C TYR A 47 25.84 36.66 9.48
N THR A 48 25.91 36.54 8.15
CA THR A 48 25.72 35.27 7.49
C THR A 48 26.88 34.32 7.75
N ILE A 49 28.12 34.85 7.77
CA ILE A 49 29.31 34.07 8.09
C ILE A 49 29.28 33.62 9.56
N GLU A 50 28.92 34.50 10.50
CA GLU A 50 28.74 34.17 11.90
C GLU A 50 27.75 33.02 12.11
N LYS A 51 26.61 33.05 11.43
CA LYS A 51 25.65 31.96 11.44
C LYS A 51 26.26 30.62 10.96
N TYR A 52 27.09 30.66 9.95
CA TYR A 52 27.78 29.47 9.45
C TYR A 52 28.86 28.97 10.44
N VAL A 53 29.57 29.86 11.13
CA VAL A 53 30.50 29.50 12.22
C VAL A 53 29.75 28.78 13.34
N ILE A 54 28.61 29.31 13.79
CA ILE A 54 27.76 28.67 14.81
C ILE A 54 27.29 27.29 14.33
N HIS A 55 26.86 27.17 13.09
CA HIS A 55 26.41 25.90 12.54
C HIS A 55 27.54 24.88 12.37
N SER A 56 28.75 25.32 11.99
CA SER A 56 29.93 24.48 11.90
C SER A 56 30.30 23.90 13.28
N ARG A 57 30.39 24.73 14.31
CA ARG A 57 30.69 24.31 15.69
C ARG A 57 29.61 23.45 16.31
N ALA A 58 28.36 23.60 15.87
CA ALA A 58 27.24 22.76 16.29
C ALA A 58 27.13 21.42 15.49
N GLY A 59 28.09 21.11 14.61
CA GLY A 59 28.04 19.91 13.76
C GLY A 59 26.89 19.91 12.73
N LYS A 60 26.36 21.08 12.39
CA LYS A 60 25.21 21.22 11.43
C LYS A 60 25.65 21.48 9.99
N ILE A 61 26.95 21.58 9.74
CA ILE A 61 27.54 21.67 8.42
C ILE A 61 28.39 20.42 8.26
N GLU A 62 28.03 19.58 7.32
CA GLU A 62 28.82 18.38 7.01
C GLU A 62 30.05 18.74 6.20
N PRO A 63 31.18 18.08 6.44
CA PRO A 63 32.38 18.25 5.61
C PRO A 63 32.04 17.87 4.16
N ARG A 64 32.62 18.59 3.23
CA ARG A 64 32.51 18.20 1.82
C ARG A 64 33.27 16.90 1.62
N ILE A 65 32.56 15.88 1.19
CA ILE A 65 33.21 14.64 0.76
C ILE A 65 33.92 14.94 -0.55
N ASP A 66 35.25 14.90 -0.55
CA ASP A 66 36.01 14.95 -1.78
C ASP A 66 35.89 13.57 -2.44
N LEU A 67 35.24 13.56 -3.63
CA LEU A 67 35.01 12.32 -4.37
C LEU A 67 36.33 11.66 -4.81
N ASP A 68 37.40 12.44 -5.03
CA ASP A 68 38.70 11.89 -5.37
C ASP A 68 39.37 11.23 -4.17
N ASP A 69 39.23 11.81 -2.94
CA ASP A 69 39.66 11.19 -1.70
C ASP A 69 38.84 9.94 -1.36
N VAL A 70 37.53 9.96 -1.61
CA VAL A 70 36.67 8.78 -1.42
C VAL A 70 37.05 7.68 -2.41
N LEU A 71 37.25 8.02 -3.68
CA LEU A 71 37.69 7.05 -4.70
C LEU A 71 39.07 6.49 -4.41
N MET A 72 40.00 7.33 -3.92
CA MET A 72 41.35 6.87 -3.51
C MET A 72 41.30 5.97 -2.28
N ASN A 73 40.48 6.32 -1.28
CA ASN A 73 40.23 5.47 -0.12
C ASN A 73 39.48 4.19 -0.47
N MET A 74 38.51 4.25 -1.42
CA MET A 74 37.83 3.05 -1.91
C MET A 74 38.79 2.15 -2.68
N LYS A 75 39.69 2.69 -3.54
CA LYS A 75 40.73 1.89 -4.20
C LYS A 75 41.67 1.26 -3.21
N LYS A 76 42.15 2.02 -2.22
CA LYS A 76 43.01 1.51 -1.16
C LYS A 76 42.32 0.42 -0.32
N ASN A 77 41.03 0.64 0.01
CA ASN A 77 40.27 -0.36 0.75
C ASN A 77 39.94 -1.58 -0.13
N MET A 78 39.75 -1.42 -1.45
CA MET A 78 39.63 -2.55 -2.37
C MET A 78 40.92 -3.33 -2.53
N GLU A 79 42.09 -2.65 -2.64
CA GLU A 79 43.41 -3.30 -2.66
C GLU A 79 43.70 -4.00 -1.33
N GLU A 80 43.30 -3.41 -0.21
CA GLU A 80 43.44 -4.01 1.14
C GLU A 80 42.41 -5.15 1.32
N ALA A 81 41.21 -5.01 0.81
CA ALA A 81 40.22 -6.09 0.74
C ALA A 81 40.66 -7.21 -0.19
N GLU A 82 41.26 -6.91 -1.35
CA GLU A 82 41.86 -7.93 -2.22
C GLU A 82 42.99 -8.68 -1.54
N ARG A 83 43.78 -8.03 -0.67
CA ARG A 83 44.81 -8.68 0.14
C ARG A 83 44.22 -9.50 1.29
N VAL A 84 43.10 -9.04 1.87
CA VAL A 84 42.43 -9.74 2.99
C VAL A 84 41.52 -10.84 2.45
N PHE A 85 40.95 -10.65 1.24
CA PHE A 85 40.05 -11.59 0.56
C PHE A 85 40.77 -12.42 -0.52
N ASN A 86 42.09 -12.46 -0.53
CA ASN A 86 42.84 -13.56 -1.15
C ASN A 86 43.42 -14.45 -0.05
N PRO A 87 42.59 -15.05 0.81
CA PRO A 87 43.02 -16.18 1.60
C PRO A 87 43.46 -17.25 0.62
N GLU A 88 44.50 -17.99 0.94
CA GLU A 88 44.76 -19.26 0.29
C GLU A 88 43.41 -20.01 0.15
N PRO A 89 43.06 -20.51 -1.04
CA PRO A 89 41.77 -21.11 -1.22
C PRO A 89 41.51 -22.10 -0.09
N LEU A 90 40.46 -21.87 0.68
CA LEU A 90 39.99 -22.84 1.66
C LEU A 90 39.78 -24.14 0.87
N ASP A 91 40.64 -25.14 1.14
CA ASP A 91 40.69 -26.42 0.40
C ASP A 91 39.36 -27.20 0.47
N THR A 92 38.43 -26.75 1.31
CA THR A 92 37.14 -27.44 1.47
C THR A 92 36.03 -26.45 1.85
N ASP A 93 34.93 -26.46 1.13
CA ASP A 93 33.64 -26.04 1.62
C ASP A 93 33.20 -27.04 2.71
N PRO A 94 33.26 -26.69 4.02
CA PRO A 94 32.98 -27.64 5.09
C PRO A 94 31.56 -28.18 5.10
N LEU A 95 30.65 -27.57 4.34
CA LEU A 95 29.26 -27.98 4.19
C LEU A 95 28.96 -28.53 2.80
N GLY A 96 29.87 -28.43 1.83
CA GLY A 96 29.69 -28.92 0.46
C GLY A 96 28.54 -28.26 -0.30
N LEU A 97 28.16 -27.03 0.11
CA LEU A 97 27.00 -26.34 -0.40
C LEU A 97 27.31 -25.34 -1.50
N VAL A 98 28.60 -24.96 -1.66
CA VAL A 98 29.00 -23.90 -2.59
C VAL A 98 30.20 -24.34 -3.41
N ASP A 99 30.15 -24.20 -4.72
CA ASP A 99 31.34 -24.41 -5.59
C ASP A 99 32.25 -23.17 -5.52
N LEU A 100 33.20 -23.19 -4.57
CA LEU A 100 34.12 -22.08 -4.29
C LEU A 100 35.02 -21.72 -5.49
N ASN A 101 35.06 -22.55 -6.55
CA ASN A 101 35.80 -22.25 -7.77
C ASN A 101 35.03 -21.42 -8.78
N LYS A 102 33.72 -21.26 -8.57
CA LYS A 102 32.84 -20.59 -9.56
C LYS A 102 32.34 -19.25 -9.11
N VAL A 103 32.43 -18.89 -7.82
CA VAL A 103 31.56 -17.81 -7.33
C VAL A 103 32.21 -16.89 -6.36
N PHE A 104 32.23 -15.64 -6.70
CA PHE A 104 32.46 -14.57 -5.72
C PHE A 104 31.23 -14.27 -4.85
N PHE A 105 30.01 -14.55 -5.31
CA PHE A 105 28.76 -14.34 -4.57
C PHE A 105 27.59 -15.09 -5.26
N GLU A 106 27.34 -16.34 -4.95
CA GLU A 106 26.03 -16.95 -5.20
C GLU A 106 25.11 -16.63 -4.02
N ILE A 107 24.27 -15.64 -4.21
CA ILE A 107 23.16 -15.41 -3.28
C ILE A 107 22.06 -16.36 -3.71
N PRO A 108 21.61 -17.31 -2.86
CA PRO A 108 20.47 -18.16 -3.18
C PRO A 108 19.26 -17.33 -3.53
N GLU A 109 18.44 -17.82 -4.44
CA GLU A 109 17.19 -17.15 -4.78
C GLU A 109 16.31 -17.02 -3.54
N SER A 110 15.67 -15.86 -3.41
CA SER A 110 14.75 -15.60 -2.32
C SER A 110 13.51 -16.51 -2.45
N LEU A 111 13.12 -17.15 -1.36
CA LEU A 111 11.82 -17.83 -1.25
C LEU A 111 10.68 -16.86 -0.91
N ALA A 112 10.96 -15.57 -0.86
CA ALA A 112 9.92 -14.56 -0.62
C ALA A 112 8.97 -14.51 -1.82
N ASP A 113 7.70 -14.77 -1.54
CA ASP A 113 6.63 -14.59 -2.52
C ASP A 113 6.20 -13.11 -2.51
N HIS A 114 6.11 -12.53 -3.70
CA HIS A 114 5.63 -11.16 -3.86
C HIS A 114 4.23 -11.19 -4.48
N PRO A 115 3.26 -10.46 -3.90
CA PRO A 115 1.92 -10.39 -4.44
C PRO A 115 1.94 -9.94 -5.89
N ALA A 116 1.43 -10.75 -6.80
CA ALA A 116 1.31 -10.38 -8.19
C ALA A 116 0.01 -9.60 -8.44
N MET A 117 0.07 -8.58 -9.29
CA MET A 117 -1.14 -7.90 -9.76
C MET A 117 -1.93 -8.80 -10.70
N TYR A 118 -3.26 -8.77 -10.57
CA TYR A 118 -4.17 -9.38 -11.50
C TYR A 118 -4.64 -8.34 -12.51
N ASP A 119 -4.27 -8.48 -13.78
CA ASP A 119 -4.70 -7.55 -14.83
C ASP A 119 -6.09 -7.94 -15.35
N ALA A 120 -7.08 -7.14 -15.00
CA ALA A 120 -8.47 -7.23 -15.43
C ALA A 120 -8.83 -6.18 -16.49
N SER A 121 -7.86 -5.53 -17.14
CA SER A 121 -8.13 -4.45 -18.11
C SER A 121 -8.98 -4.92 -19.29
N GLY A 122 -8.93 -6.22 -19.62
CA GLY A 122 -9.75 -6.83 -20.68
C GLY A 122 -11.07 -7.47 -20.23
N ILE A 123 -11.48 -7.31 -18.96
CA ILE A 123 -12.65 -8.03 -18.41
C ILE A 123 -13.99 -7.50 -18.98
N GLY A 124 -14.01 -6.25 -19.45
CA GLY A 124 -15.16 -5.58 -20.02
C GLY A 124 -15.01 -4.06 -20.01
N LYS A 125 -15.86 -3.38 -20.76
CA LYS A 125 -15.86 -1.91 -20.83
C LYS A 125 -16.57 -1.29 -19.63
N LEU A 126 -17.73 -1.85 -19.25
CA LEU A 126 -18.56 -1.38 -18.14
C LEU A 126 -18.58 -2.41 -17.02
N VAL A 127 -17.97 -2.12 -15.88
CA VAL A 127 -17.77 -3.06 -14.78
C VAL A 127 -18.47 -2.57 -13.52
N GLY A 128 -19.31 -3.42 -12.92
CA GLY A 128 -19.89 -3.16 -11.59
C GLY A 128 -18.91 -3.52 -10.47
N VAL A 129 -18.92 -2.76 -9.37
CA VAL A 129 -18.13 -3.06 -8.18
C VAL A 129 -19.01 -2.99 -6.94
N MET A 130 -19.15 -4.11 -6.23
CA MET A 130 -19.83 -4.20 -4.92
C MET A 130 -18.83 -4.68 -3.87
N SER A 131 -18.97 -4.23 -2.63
CA SER A 131 -18.11 -4.64 -1.49
C SER A 131 -18.88 -4.62 -0.18
N ASP A 132 -18.31 -5.20 0.85
CA ASP A 132 -18.76 -5.09 2.24
C ASP A 132 -20.25 -5.49 2.40
N ILE A 133 -20.61 -6.66 1.87
CA ILE A 133 -21.97 -7.22 1.93
C ILE A 133 -22.23 -7.89 3.28
N HIS A 134 -21.21 -8.54 3.85
CA HIS A 134 -21.25 -9.21 5.16
C HIS A 134 -22.41 -10.19 5.32
N LEU A 135 -22.60 -11.11 4.38
CA LEU A 135 -23.60 -12.17 4.50
C LEU A 135 -23.39 -12.97 5.80
N PRO A 136 -24.41 -13.20 6.60
CA PRO A 136 -25.85 -12.97 6.38
C PRO A 136 -26.35 -11.62 6.89
N LEU A 137 -25.50 -10.68 7.31
CA LEU A 137 -25.84 -9.36 7.87
C LEU A 137 -26.03 -8.26 6.78
N HIS A 138 -26.29 -8.65 5.54
CA HIS A 138 -26.50 -7.72 4.43
C HIS A 138 -27.81 -6.92 4.58
N ASP A 139 -27.80 -5.68 4.10
CA ASP A 139 -29.03 -4.90 3.88
C ASP A 139 -29.68 -5.34 2.58
N ARG A 140 -30.75 -6.16 2.69
CA ARG A 140 -31.43 -6.74 1.52
C ARG A 140 -31.95 -5.68 0.56
N PRO A 141 -32.63 -4.59 0.99
CA PRO A 141 -33.06 -3.51 0.09
C PRO A 141 -31.91 -2.85 -0.66
N ALA A 142 -30.80 -2.54 0.02
CA ALA A 142 -29.63 -1.91 -0.61
C ALA A 142 -28.96 -2.84 -1.62
N LEU A 143 -28.76 -4.11 -1.24
CA LEU A 143 -28.16 -5.12 -2.13
C LEU A 143 -29.01 -5.36 -3.37
N MET A 144 -30.32 -5.51 -3.22
CA MET A 144 -31.23 -5.70 -4.35
C MET A 144 -31.24 -4.47 -5.28
N ALA A 145 -31.31 -3.26 -4.73
CA ALA A 145 -31.29 -2.04 -5.52
C ALA A 145 -30.00 -1.93 -6.34
N SER A 146 -28.85 -2.24 -5.72
CA SER A 146 -27.54 -2.22 -6.38
C SER A 146 -27.46 -3.25 -7.51
N ALA A 147 -27.82 -4.50 -7.24
CA ALA A 147 -27.77 -5.58 -8.22
C ALA A 147 -28.75 -5.32 -9.40
N SER A 148 -29.97 -4.85 -9.11
CA SER A 148 -30.96 -4.51 -10.14
C SER A 148 -30.49 -3.35 -11.03
N TYR A 149 -29.89 -2.32 -10.43
CA TYR A 149 -29.31 -1.20 -11.16
C TYR A 149 -28.17 -1.63 -12.09
N LEU A 150 -27.24 -2.46 -11.60
CA LEU A 150 -26.16 -2.99 -12.41
C LEU A 150 -26.69 -3.87 -13.54
N LYS A 151 -27.74 -4.65 -13.29
CA LYS A 151 -28.40 -5.45 -14.32
C LYS A 151 -29.06 -4.58 -15.39
N GLU A 152 -29.75 -3.49 -14.99
CA GLU A 152 -30.36 -2.52 -15.91
C GLU A 152 -29.30 -1.81 -16.79
N LYS A 153 -28.11 -1.56 -16.23
CA LYS A 153 -27.00 -0.95 -16.96
C LYS A 153 -26.29 -1.90 -17.91
N ASP A 154 -26.64 -3.18 -17.92
CA ASP A 154 -26.08 -4.21 -18.79
C ASP A 154 -24.53 -4.27 -18.70
N ILE A 155 -24.03 -4.39 -17.46
CA ILE A 155 -22.60 -4.44 -17.19
C ILE A 155 -21.93 -5.64 -17.86
N ASP A 156 -20.68 -5.46 -18.32
CA ASP A 156 -19.89 -6.50 -18.96
C ASP A 156 -19.24 -7.46 -17.94
N ALA A 157 -18.97 -6.99 -16.73
CA ALA A 157 -18.35 -7.76 -15.66
C ALA A 157 -18.72 -7.23 -14.26
N LEU A 158 -18.54 -8.05 -13.24
CA LEU A 158 -18.77 -7.69 -11.84
C LEU A 158 -17.54 -8.00 -11.00
N ILE A 159 -17.14 -7.07 -10.14
CA ILE A 159 -16.12 -7.24 -9.12
C ILE A 159 -16.77 -7.20 -7.74
N LEU A 160 -16.62 -8.27 -6.98
CA LEU A 160 -16.92 -8.35 -5.54
C LEU A 160 -15.65 -8.02 -4.79
N ASN A 161 -15.56 -6.81 -4.21
CA ASN A 161 -14.32 -6.28 -3.68
C ASN A 161 -14.16 -6.52 -2.16
N GLY A 162 -14.25 -7.79 -1.74
CA GLY A 162 -14.01 -8.24 -0.38
C GLY A 162 -15.14 -8.01 0.61
N ASP A 163 -15.04 -8.71 1.75
CA ASP A 163 -16.00 -8.70 2.86
C ASP A 163 -17.43 -9.00 2.38
N ILE A 164 -17.56 -10.02 1.52
CA ILE A 164 -18.85 -10.52 1.04
C ILE A 164 -19.50 -11.41 2.12
N LEU A 165 -18.68 -12.20 2.83
CA LEU A 165 -19.07 -12.95 4.02
C LEU A 165 -18.72 -12.15 5.27
N ASP A 166 -19.48 -12.36 6.35
CA ASP A 166 -19.21 -11.71 7.64
C ASP A 166 -18.12 -12.41 8.45
N CYS A 167 -18.02 -13.73 8.39
CA CYS A 167 -17.03 -14.58 9.04
C CYS A 167 -16.80 -14.30 10.55
N SER A 168 -17.69 -13.55 11.19
CA SER A 168 -17.55 -13.15 12.61
C SER A 168 -17.54 -14.31 13.58
N ASN A 169 -18.07 -15.49 13.18
CA ASN A 169 -17.95 -16.73 13.95
C ASN A 169 -16.50 -17.19 14.14
N LEU A 170 -15.59 -16.79 13.25
CA LEU A 170 -14.20 -17.24 13.19
C LEU A 170 -13.19 -16.14 13.53
N THR A 171 -13.68 -14.93 13.85
CA THR A 171 -12.84 -13.80 14.19
C THR A 171 -12.04 -14.02 15.47
N ARG A 172 -10.89 -13.38 15.56
CA ARG A 172 -10.10 -13.25 16.81
C ARG A 172 -10.58 -12.10 17.71
N HIS A 173 -11.43 -11.24 17.18
CA HIS A 173 -11.91 -10.07 17.92
C HIS A 173 -13.01 -10.45 18.91
N SER A 174 -12.99 -9.82 20.07
CA SER A 174 -14.02 -10.04 21.11
C SER A 174 -15.39 -9.60 20.61
N GLN A 175 -16.35 -10.50 20.64
CA GLN A 175 -17.74 -10.22 20.33
C GLN A 175 -18.44 -9.57 21.52
N ARG A 176 -19.25 -8.54 21.29
CA ARG A 176 -20.05 -7.88 22.34
C ARG A 176 -21.32 -8.66 22.70
N LYS A 177 -21.83 -9.44 21.74
CA LYS A 177 -23.02 -10.28 21.91
C LYS A 177 -22.78 -11.67 21.32
N PRO A 178 -23.51 -12.69 21.77
CA PRO A 178 -23.49 -14.00 21.13
C PRO A 178 -23.87 -13.89 19.64
N MET A 179 -23.25 -14.71 18.81
CA MET A 179 -23.59 -14.81 17.40
C MET A 179 -25.05 -15.26 17.22
N ARG A 180 -25.74 -14.64 16.26
CA ARG A 180 -27.15 -14.93 15.95
C ARG A 180 -27.31 -16.05 14.94
N TYR A 181 -26.25 -16.51 14.33
CA TYR A 181 -26.20 -17.54 13.29
C TYR A 181 -24.93 -18.37 13.44
N THR A 182 -25.00 -19.59 12.94
CA THR A 182 -23.84 -20.50 12.90
C THR A 182 -23.05 -20.31 11.61
N TRP A 183 -21.80 -20.76 11.60
CA TRP A 183 -20.98 -20.81 10.39
C TRP A 183 -21.66 -21.56 9.23
N GLY A 184 -22.33 -22.69 9.52
CA GLY A 184 -23.10 -23.43 8.50
C GLY A 184 -24.24 -22.62 7.88
N GLN A 185 -24.99 -21.86 8.70
CA GLN A 185 -26.05 -20.98 8.19
C GLN A 185 -25.50 -19.84 7.33
N GLU A 186 -24.35 -19.29 7.71
CA GLU A 186 -23.67 -18.27 6.91
C GLU A 186 -23.30 -18.80 5.51
N LEU A 187 -22.70 -20.01 5.47
CA LEU A 187 -22.35 -20.67 4.22
C LEU A 187 -23.58 -20.96 3.33
N GLU A 188 -24.71 -21.37 3.93
CA GLU A 188 -25.96 -21.60 3.20
C GLU A 188 -26.47 -20.30 2.54
N VAL A 189 -26.47 -19.18 3.30
CA VAL A 189 -26.87 -17.88 2.77
C VAL A 189 -25.91 -17.41 1.68
N ALA A 190 -24.60 -17.59 1.86
CA ALA A 190 -23.59 -17.23 0.87
C ALA A 190 -23.77 -18.01 -0.45
N LYS A 191 -23.95 -19.35 -0.36
CA LYS A 191 -24.22 -20.18 -1.56
C LYS A 191 -25.50 -19.79 -2.28
N ALA A 192 -26.56 -19.49 -1.56
CA ALA A 192 -27.81 -19.00 -2.14
C ALA A 192 -27.61 -17.64 -2.84
N PHE A 193 -26.83 -16.74 -2.23
CA PHE A 193 -26.49 -15.44 -2.83
C PHE A 193 -25.69 -15.61 -4.13
N PHE A 194 -24.60 -16.37 -4.13
CA PHE A 194 -23.77 -16.57 -5.33
C PHE A 194 -24.55 -17.26 -6.45
N THR A 195 -25.39 -18.22 -6.11
CA THR A 195 -26.30 -18.87 -7.09
C THR A 195 -27.26 -17.84 -7.69
N SER A 196 -27.89 -17.02 -6.87
CA SER A 196 -28.84 -15.97 -7.32
C SER A 196 -28.11 -14.91 -8.15
N LEU A 197 -26.88 -14.55 -7.76
CA LEU A 197 -26.05 -13.61 -8.50
C LEU A 197 -25.71 -14.14 -9.90
N ARG A 198 -25.35 -15.42 -10.01
CA ARG A 198 -25.07 -16.07 -11.30
C ARG A 198 -26.34 -16.18 -12.15
N VAL A 199 -27.50 -16.42 -11.57
CA VAL A 199 -28.80 -16.37 -12.29
C VAL A 199 -29.09 -14.97 -12.83
N LEU A 200 -28.81 -13.93 -12.05
CA LEU A 200 -29.00 -12.54 -12.46
C LEU A 200 -28.02 -12.14 -13.58
N PHE A 201 -26.78 -12.62 -13.50
CA PHE A 201 -25.70 -12.33 -14.44
C PHE A 201 -25.14 -13.63 -15.06
N PRO A 202 -25.86 -14.26 -15.98
CA PRO A 202 -25.57 -15.62 -16.42
C PRO A 202 -24.28 -15.80 -17.23
N LYS A 203 -23.80 -14.74 -17.87
CA LYS A 203 -22.71 -14.83 -18.85
C LYS A 203 -21.50 -13.97 -18.54
N ILE A 204 -21.62 -12.95 -17.69
CA ILE A 204 -20.51 -12.03 -17.44
C ILE A 204 -19.47 -12.64 -16.50
N PRO A 205 -18.19 -12.28 -16.64
CA PRO A 205 -17.16 -12.58 -15.64
C PRO A 205 -17.53 -11.99 -14.29
N ILE A 206 -17.28 -12.77 -13.22
CA ILE A 206 -17.41 -12.29 -11.85
C ILE A 206 -16.07 -12.56 -11.17
N LEU A 207 -15.42 -11.52 -10.70
CA LEU A 207 -14.22 -11.61 -9.85
C LEU A 207 -14.62 -11.42 -8.39
N TYR A 208 -14.09 -12.23 -7.51
CA TYR A 208 -14.28 -12.10 -6.08
C TYR A 208 -12.90 -11.95 -5.40
N LEU A 209 -12.61 -10.74 -4.94
CA LEU A 209 -11.43 -10.43 -4.14
C LEU A 209 -11.71 -10.81 -2.68
N GLU A 210 -10.80 -11.54 -2.08
CA GLU A 210 -10.84 -11.86 -0.66
C GLU A 210 -10.66 -10.59 0.18
N GLY A 211 -11.56 -10.35 1.14
CA GLY A 211 -11.44 -9.30 2.15
C GLY A 211 -10.80 -9.81 3.44
N ASN A 212 -10.73 -8.95 4.45
CA ASN A 212 -10.18 -9.38 5.75
C ASN A 212 -11.11 -10.34 6.51
N HIS A 213 -12.41 -10.29 6.28
CA HIS A 213 -13.37 -11.17 6.91
C HIS A 213 -13.22 -12.60 6.37
N GLU A 214 -13.12 -12.80 5.08
CA GLU A 214 -12.84 -14.11 4.50
C GLU A 214 -11.49 -14.67 4.96
N ASN A 215 -10.48 -13.83 5.09
CA ASN A 215 -9.17 -14.24 5.58
C ASN A 215 -9.18 -14.70 7.05
N TRP A 216 -10.18 -14.30 7.84
CA TRP A 216 -10.32 -14.84 9.22
C TRP A 216 -10.53 -16.36 9.23
N VAL A 217 -11.13 -16.93 8.18
CA VAL A 217 -11.26 -18.38 8.02
C VAL A 217 -9.89 -19.04 8.00
N LYS A 218 -9.00 -18.57 7.11
CA LYS A 218 -7.60 -19.03 7.04
C LYS A 218 -6.87 -18.85 8.38
N GLN A 219 -6.97 -17.66 8.95
CA GLN A 219 -6.34 -17.36 10.24
C GLN A 219 -6.86 -18.21 11.38
N TYR A 220 -8.14 -18.54 11.38
CA TYR A 220 -8.74 -19.44 12.36
C TYR A 220 -8.17 -20.85 12.22
N LEU A 221 -8.13 -21.39 11.02
CA LEU A 221 -7.58 -22.72 10.74
C LEU A 221 -6.12 -22.82 11.15
N VAL A 222 -5.28 -21.88 10.75
CA VAL A 222 -3.86 -21.86 11.11
C VAL A 222 -3.66 -21.86 12.64
N ARG A 223 -4.53 -21.17 13.38
CA ARG A 223 -4.41 -21.07 14.86
C ARG A 223 -5.03 -22.22 15.61
N GLN A 224 -6.19 -22.72 15.15
CA GLN A 224 -7.01 -23.67 15.92
C GLN A 224 -7.00 -25.09 15.35
N ALA A 225 -6.74 -25.23 14.06
CA ALA A 225 -6.74 -26.50 13.36
C ALA A 225 -5.69 -26.53 12.22
N PRO A 226 -4.39 -26.35 12.54
CA PRO A 226 -3.33 -26.23 11.52
C PRO A 226 -3.25 -27.43 10.60
N GLN A 227 -3.70 -28.61 11.05
CA GLN A 227 -3.74 -29.84 10.25
C GLN A 227 -4.71 -29.74 9.06
N LEU A 228 -5.72 -28.85 9.14
CA LEU A 228 -6.74 -28.66 8.11
C LEU A 228 -6.49 -27.40 7.27
N SER A 229 -5.51 -26.58 7.64
CA SER A 229 -5.28 -25.28 7.00
C SER A 229 -4.86 -25.36 5.52
N GLY A 230 -4.32 -26.50 5.08
CA GLY A 230 -3.97 -26.74 3.67
C GLY A 230 -5.08 -27.38 2.85
N ASP A 231 -6.10 -27.95 3.51
CA ASP A 231 -7.15 -28.73 2.84
C ASP A 231 -8.47 -27.96 2.75
N TYR A 232 -8.67 -26.93 3.60
CA TYR A 232 -9.90 -26.14 3.63
C TYR A 232 -9.74 -24.87 2.78
N GLU A 233 -10.33 -24.87 1.63
CA GLU A 233 -10.37 -23.73 0.72
C GLU A 233 -11.80 -23.17 0.66
N LEU A 234 -11.98 -21.93 1.10
CA LEU A 234 -13.29 -21.29 1.22
C LEU A 234 -14.00 -21.21 -0.14
N GLU A 235 -13.28 -20.91 -1.20
CA GLU A 235 -13.78 -20.87 -2.57
C GLU A 235 -14.38 -22.20 -3.05
N LYS A 236 -13.77 -23.32 -2.64
CA LYS A 236 -14.30 -24.67 -2.93
C LYS A 236 -15.56 -24.96 -2.11
N VAL A 237 -15.54 -24.59 -0.83
CA VAL A 237 -16.70 -24.75 0.06
C VAL A 237 -17.91 -23.96 -0.43
N LEU A 238 -17.68 -22.79 -0.98
CA LEU A 238 -18.71 -21.91 -1.56
C LEU A 238 -19.18 -22.38 -2.96
N GLY A 239 -18.45 -23.27 -3.62
CA GLY A 239 -18.75 -23.72 -4.98
C GLY A 239 -18.55 -22.65 -6.06
N LEU A 240 -17.56 -21.78 -5.87
CA LEU A 240 -17.34 -20.65 -6.79
C LEU A 240 -16.93 -21.08 -8.19
N GLU A 241 -16.11 -22.13 -8.31
CA GLU A 241 -15.70 -22.68 -9.59
C GLU A 241 -16.91 -23.16 -10.43
N GLN A 242 -17.84 -23.91 -9.79
CA GLN A 242 -19.07 -24.39 -10.45
C GLN A 242 -19.98 -23.25 -10.93
N LEU A 243 -19.88 -22.09 -10.26
CA LEU A 243 -20.59 -20.88 -10.61
C LEU A 243 -19.79 -19.97 -11.56
N ASN A 244 -18.60 -20.41 -12.00
CA ASN A 244 -17.69 -19.61 -12.82
C ASN A 244 -17.42 -18.22 -12.21
N ILE A 245 -17.18 -18.21 -10.89
CA ILE A 245 -16.76 -17.01 -10.13
C ILE A 245 -15.28 -17.18 -9.81
N GLN A 246 -14.46 -16.25 -10.27
CA GLN A 246 -13.03 -16.31 -10.07
C GLN A 246 -12.66 -15.73 -8.72
N TRP A 247 -12.09 -16.57 -7.84
CA TRP A 247 -11.54 -16.13 -6.56
C TRP A 247 -10.14 -15.54 -6.72
N LEU A 248 -9.90 -14.43 -6.04
CA LEU A 248 -8.59 -13.77 -5.95
C LEU A 248 -8.23 -13.58 -4.47
N PRO A 249 -7.11 -14.14 -4.00
CA PRO A 249 -6.71 -14.04 -2.59
C PRO A 249 -6.40 -12.59 -2.16
N GLU A 250 -6.42 -12.34 -0.85
CA GLU A 250 -6.33 -10.99 -0.23
C GLU A 250 -5.08 -10.20 -0.60
N ASP A 251 -3.99 -10.88 -0.95
CA ASP A 251 -2.72 -10.27 -1.35
C ASP A 251 -2.71 -9.77 -2.79
N ARG A 252 -3.78 -10.03 -3.56
CA ARG A 252 -3.89 -9.58 -4.94
C ARG A 252 -4.46 -8.18 -5.04
N VAL A 253 -3.87 -7.40 -5.93
CA VAL A 253 -4.40 -6.11 -6.39
C VAL A 253 -4.90 -6.29 -7.81
N VAL A 254 -6.14 -5.91 -8.07
CA VAL A 254 -6.72 -5.94 -9.41
C VAL A 254 -6.41 -4.63 -10.11
N LYS A 255 -5.85 -4.74 -11.31
CA LYS A 255 -5.59 -3.60 -12.19
C LYS A 255 -6.67 -3.56 -13.27
N TYR A 256 -7.36 -2.42 -13.41
CA TYR A 256 -8.32 -2.13 -14.47
C TYR A 256 -7.89 -0.85 -15.19
N GLY A 257 -7.17 -1.00 -16.29
CA GLY A 257 -6.50 0.13 -16.93
C GLY A 257 -5.50 0.82 -15.99
N LYS A 258 -5.71 2.13 -15.75
CA LYS A 258 -4.90 2.93 -14.81
C LYS A 258 -5.48 2.98 -13.39
N LEU A 259 -6.51 2.18 -13.09
CA LEU A 259 -7.11 2.06 -11.76
C LEU A 259 -6.67 0.77 -11.09
N TYR A 260 -6.30 0.85 -9.81
CA TYR A 260 -6.00 -0.28 -8.96
C TYR A 260 -7.14 -0.51 -7.97
N ILE A 261 -7.58 -1.76 -7.83
CA ILE A 261 -8.71 -2.14 -6.97
C ILE A 261 -8.20 -3.14 -5.95
N MET A 262 -8.46 -2.88 -4.69
CA MET A 262 -8.14 -3.74 -3.56
C MET A 262 -9.20 -3.58 -2.47
N HIS A 263 -9.32 -4.54 -1.55
CA HIS A 263 -10.31 -4.36 -0.48
C HIS A 263 -9.98 -3.17 0.41
N GLY A 264 -8.72 -3.01 0.86
CA GLY A 264 -8.27 -1.81 1.59
C GLY A 264 -7.66 -2.09 2.96
N HIS A 265 -8.01 -3.19 3.62
CA HIS A 265 -7.46 -3.57 4.94
C HIS A 265 -5.94 -3.73 4.94
N GLN A 266 -5.35 -4.13 3.81
CA GLN A 266 -3.91 -4.28 3.62
C GLN A 266 -3.14 -2.98 3.88
N LEU A 267 -3.80 -1.84 3.69
CA LEU A 267 -3.19 -0.53 3.89
C LEU A 267 -3.03 -0.15 5.36
N ARG A 268 -3.71 -0.85 6.29
CA ARG A 268 -3.65 -0.61 7.74
C ARG A 268 -3.85 0.87 8.10
N ILE A 269 -4.81 1.51 7.45
CA ILE A 269 -5.21 2.89 7.71
C ILE A 269 -6.40 2.85 8.66
N GLY A 270 -6.26 3.44 9.85
CA GLY A 270 -7.38 3.60 10.77
C GLY A 270 -8.47 4.49 10.20
N GLY A 271 -9.73 4.24 10.59
CA GLY A 271 -10.86 5.08 10.22
C GLY A 271 -10.60 6.55 10.53
N SER A 272 -10.98 7.44 9.64
CA SER A 272 -10.84 8.88 9.82
C SER A 272 -11.91 9.63 9.01
N MET A 273 -12.04 10.93 9.25
CA MET A 273 -12.98 11.76 8.47
C MET A 273 -12.64 11.82 6.98
N ASN A 274 -11.38 11.59 6.58
CA ASN A 274 -10.97 11.59 5.18
C ASN A 274 -10.10 10.36 4.85
N VAL A 275 -10.76 9.21 4.75
CA VAL A 275 -10.09 7.95 4.43
C VAL A 275 -9.50 7.98 3.03
N ALA A 276 -10.25 8.47 2.03
CA ALA A 276 -9.80 8.52 0.65
C ALA A 276 -8.49 9.32 0.49
N GLU A 277 -8.35 10.45 1.20
CA GLU A 277 -7.12 11.21 1.20
C GLU A 277 -5.93 10.40 1.75
N LYS A 278 -6.12 9.72 2.88
CA LYS A 278 -5.05 8.91 3.49
C LYS A 278 -4.63 7.74 2.61
N VAL A 279 -5.61 7.08 1.99
CA VAL A 279 -5.36 5.99 1.04
C VAL A 279 -4.56 6.51 -0.14
N LEU A 280 -4.99 7.61 -0.78
CA LEU A 280 -4.29 8.20 -1.90
C LEU A 280 -2.85 8.63 -1.54
N ARG A 281 -2.66 9.24 -0.38
CA ARG A 281 -1.31 9.62 0.10
C ARG A 281 -0.40 8.43 0.33
N LYS A 282 -0.95 7.27 0.71
CA LYS A 282 -0.19 6.04 0.95
C LYS A 282 0.13 5.28 -0.33
N THR A 283 -0.81 5.25 -1.27
CA THR A 283 -0.66 4.46 -2.50
C THR A 283 0.00 5.24 -3.64
N GLY A 284 -0.26 6.55 -3.74
CA GLY A 284 0.29 7.42 -4.79
C GLY A 284 -0.27 7.18 -6.19
N VAL A 285 -1.31 6.33 -6.33
CA VAL A 285 -1.90 5.93 -7.61
C VAL A 285 -3.43 6.01 -7.58
N ASN A 286 -4.08 5.91 -8.74
CA ASN A 286 -5.53 5.76 -8.78
C ASN A 286 -5.96 4.47 -8.12
N VAL A 287 -6.78 4.54 -7.07
CA VAL A 287 -7.14 3.36 -6.28
C VAL A 287 -8.60 3.38 -5.86
N MET A 288 -9.24 2.22 -5.90
CA MET A 288 -10.58 1.99 -5.34
C MET A 288 -10.51 0.96 -4.23
N CYS A 289 -11.17 1.25 -3.10
CA CYS A 289 -11.26 0.35 -1.95
C CYS A 289 -12.69 0.23 -1.41
N GLY A 290 -12.95 -0.86 -0.66
CA GLY A 290 -14.07 -1.04 0.25
C GLY A 290 -13.65 -0.82 1.71
N HIS A 291 -13.94 -1.76 2.61
CA HIS A 291 -13.45 -1.92 3.98
C HIS A 291 -13.94 -0.89 5.00
N TRP A 292 -14.03 0.38 4.65
CA TRP A 292 -14.39 1.43 5.61
C TRP A 292 -15.88 1.73 5.65
N HIS A 293 -16.69 1.10 4.85
CA HIS A 293 -18.16 1.21 4.77
C HIS A 293 -18.69 2.64 4.54
N GLN A 294 -17.81 3.60 4.24
CA GLN A 294 -18.21 4.99 3.98
C GLN A 294 -17.79 5.40 2.58
N GLN A 295 -18.75 5.87 1.80
CA GLN A 295 -18.45 6.38 0.48
C GLN A 295 -17.69 7.69 0.58
N SER A 296 -16.49 7.74 0.03
CA SER A 296 -15.66 8.95 -0.01
C SER A 296 -14.81 9.00 -1.28
N TYR A 297 -14.42 10.22 -1.63
CA TYR A 297 -13.60 10.53 -2.79
C TYR A 297 -12.56 11.58 -2.44
N TYR A 298 -11.38 11.43 -2.99
CA TYR A 298 -10.34 12.44 -2.90
C TYR A 298 -9.44 12.37 -4.13
N GLU A 299 -9.09 13.53 -4.70
CA GLU A 299 -8.15 13.64 -5.80
C GLU A 299 -7.02 14.61 -5.49
N LYS A 300 -5.89 14.42 -6.14
CA LYS A 300 -4.73 15.29 -6.04
C LYS A 300 -3.99 15.34 -7.36
N LYS A 301 -3.69 16.55 -7.80
CA LYS A 301 -2.79 16.83 -8.93
C LYS A 301 -1.34 16.86 -8.42
N ASN A 302 -0.42 16.21 -9.11
CA ASN A 302 1.01 16.24 -8.83
C ASN A 302 1.73 17.37 -9.60
N LEU A 303 3.06 17.49 -9.44
CA LEU A 303 3.86 18.54 -10.06
C LEU A 303 4.00 18.44 -11.59
N ILE A 304 3.69 17.29 -12.17
CA ILE A 304 3.75 17.02 -13.61
C ILE A 304 2.37 16.98 -14.25
N ASP A 305 1.39 17.61 -13.58
CA ASP A 305 0.00 17.73 -14.02
C ASP A 305 -0.80 16.43 -14.12
N GLU A 306 -0.30 15.32 -13.53
CA GLU A 306 -1.09 14.09 -13.41
C GLU A 306 -2.06 14.18 -12.22
N ILE A 307 -3.29 13.74 -12.45
CA ILE A 307 -4.32 13.65 -11.42
C ILE A 307 -4.44 12.19 -10.98
N HIS A 308 -4.26 11.98 -9.69
CA HIS A 308 -4.52 10.70 -9.05
C HIS A 308 -5.67 10.84 -8.07
N ALA A 309 -6.52 9.82 -8.01
CA ALA A 309 -7.70 9.85 -7.16
C ALA A 309 -7.93 8.54 -6.41
N CYS A 310 -8.63 8.63 -5.29
CA CYS A 310 -9.07 7.50 -4.50
C CYS A 310 -10.59 7.52 -4.36
N TRP A 311 -11.19 6.36 -4.56
CA TRP A 311 -12.60 6.09 -4.36
C TRP A 311 -12.76 5.03 -3.27
N ILE A 312 -13.48 5.36 -2.21
CA ILE A 312 -13.89 4.39 -1.20
C ILE A 312 -15.37 4.09 -1.41
N ASN A 313 -15.73 2.82 -1.59
CA ASN A 313 -17.10 2.41 -1.76
C ASN A 313 -17.85 2.41 -0.41
N GLY A 314 -19.16 2.61 -0.48
CA GLY A 314 -20.05 2.29 0.62
C GLY A 314 -20.21 0.79 0.78
N ALA A 315 -20.81 0.37 1.89
CA ALA A 315 -21.15 -1.02 2.18
C ALA A 315 -22.52 -1.41 1.63
N LEU A 316 -22.81 -2.71 1.68
CA LEU A 316 -24.14 -3.26 1.39
C LEU A 316 -24.66 -4.13 2.55
N CYS A 317 -24.05 -4.00 3.72
CA CYS A 317 -24.44 -4.64 4.98
C CYS A 317 -25.30 -3.74 5.86
N ASP A 318 -25.72 -4.26 7.02
CA ASP A 318 -26.29 -3.46 8.11
C ASP A 318 -25.31 -2.33 8.50
N LEU A 319 -25.80 -1.10 8.51
CA LEU A 319 -24.99 0.09 8.83
C LEU A 319 -24.78 0.32 10.33
N HIS A 320 -25.45 -0.45 11.18
CA HIS A 320 -25.40 -0.28 12.64
C HIS A 320 -24.87 -1.55 13.36
N PRO A 321 -23.64 -2.01 13.02
CA PRO A 321 -23.09 -3.19 13.66
C PRO A 321 -22.92 -2.98 15.17
N ASP A 322 -23.08 -4.06 15.95
CA ASP A 322 -23.03 -4.01 17.42
C ASP A 322 -21.71 -3.43 17.97
N TYR A 323 -20.60 -3.58 17.26
CA TYR A 323 -19.30 -3.03 17.67
C TYR A 323 -19.15 -1.54 17.42
N MET A 324 -19.95 -0.96 16.48
CA MET A 324 -19.89 0.47 16.11
C MET A 324 -21.29 1.00 15.78
N PRO A 325 -22.21 1.08 16.75
CA PRO A 325 -23.61 1.46 16.51
C PRO A 325 -23.77 2.93 16.04
N TYR A 326 -22.82 3.79 16.36
CA TYR A 326 -22.76 5.17 15.90
C TYR A 326 -21.54 5.34 15.00
N ASN A 327 -21.77 5.55 13.73
CA ASN A 327 -20.75 5.60 12.70
C ASN A 327 -21.18 6.51 11.54
N ASN A 328 -20.35 6.61 10.52
CA ASN A 328 -20.63 7.33 9.27
C ASN A 328 -20.71 6.37 8.07
N HIS A 329 -21.12 5.13 8.31
CA HIS A 329 -21.33 4.14 7.26
C HIS A 329 -22.47 4.57 6.33
N GLY A 330 -22.38 4.14 5.09
CA GLY A 330 -23.39 4.42 4.08
C GLY A 330 -23.45 3.35 3.01
N HIS A 331 -24.64 3.10 2.48
CA HIS A 331 -24.80 2.17 1.38
C HIS A 331 -24.34 2.77 0.06
N GLY A 332 -23.59 1.99 -0.71
CA GLY A 332 -23.14 2.40 -2.04
C GLY A 332 -22.36 1.31 -2.76
N PHE A 333 -22.25 1.51 -4.05
CA PHE A 333 -21.49 0.68 -4.98
C PHE A 333 -20.89 1.57 -6.07
N ALA A 334 -20.14 0.99 -7.01
CA ALA A 334 -19.57 1.77 -8.11
C ALA A 334 -19.75 1.07 -9.46
N MET A 335 -19.63 1.87 -10.51
CA MET A 335 -19.40 1.41 -11.88
C MET A 335 -18.09 2.00 -12.38
N LEU A 336 -17.37 1.20 -13.14
CA LEU A 336 -16.15 1.56 -13.84
C LEU A 336 -16.43 1.52 -15.34
N GLU A 337 -15.90 2.48 -16.06
CA GLU A 337 -15.98 2.50 -17.52
C GLU A 337 -14.58 2.69 -18.11
N MET A 338 -14.17 1.77 -18.99
CA MET A 338 -12.97 1.92 -19.79
C MET A 338 -13.24 2.84 -20.96
N LEU A 339 -12.53 3.94 -21.06
CA LEU A 339 -12.76 4.97 -22.07
C LEU A 339 -11.95 4.75 -23.35
N ASP A 340 -10.76 4.16 -23.21
CA ASP A 340 -9.83 3.92 -24.34
C ASP A 340 -8.95 2.69 -24.09
N ASN A 341 -8.12 2.36 -25.10
CA ASN A 341 -7.18 1.25 -25.04
C ASN A 341 -5.88 1.58 -24.26
N GLU A 342 -5.72 2.83 -23.85
CA GLU A 342 -4.58 3.27 -23.02
C GLU A 342 -4.85 3.09 -21.52
N GLY A 343 -6.04 2.60 -21.19
CA GLY A 343 -6.48 2.34 -19.83
C GLY A 343 -7.02 3.56 -19.11
N THR A 344 -7.43 4.60 -19.86
CA THR A 344 -8.17 5.72 -19.29
C THR A 344 -9.55 5.23 -18.86
N PHE A 345 -9.97 5.63 -17.68
CA PHE A 345 -11.18 5.11 -17.05
C PHE A 345 -12.03 6.23 -16.44
N ASN A 346 -13.30 5.91 -16.22
CA ASN A 346 -14.22 6.71 -15.43
C ASN A 346 -14.75 5.88 -14.26
N VAL A 347 -14.97 6.52 -13.12
CA VAL A 347 -15.59 5.90 -11.93
C VAL A 347 -16.86 6.65 -11.57
N VAL A 348 -17.95 5.92 -11.47
CA VAL A 348 -19.24 6.46 -11.07
C VAL A 348 -19.68 5.76 -9.78
N GLN A 349 -19.47 6.42 -8.64
CA GLN A 349 -20.01 5.94 -7.37
C GLN A 349 -21.51 6.22 -7.28
N ARG A 350 -22.27 5.26 -6.75
CA ARG A 350 -23.71 5.37 -6.51
C ARG A 350 -24.01 5.16 -5.02
N LYS A 351 -24.82 6.05 -4.46
CA LYS A 351 -25.37 5.87 -3.11
C LYS A 351 -26.66 5.09 -3.18
N VAL A 352 -26.94 4.34 -2.13
CA VAL A 352 -28.25 3.72 -1.95
C VAL A 352 -28.87 4.26 -0.67
N MET A 353 -30.09 4.75 -0.77
CA MET A 353 -30.86 5.26 0.38
C MET A 353 -32.28 4.68 0.34
N ASN A 354 -32.69 4.07 1.43
CA ASN A 354 -33.99 3.44 1.56
C ASN A 354 -34.35 2.48 0.38
N GLY A 355 -33.34 1.65 -0.01
CA GLY A 355 -33.49 0.70 -1.11
C GLY A 355 -33.63 1.34 -2.51
N ARG A 356 -33.18 2.59 -2.68
CA ARG A 356 -33.17 3.30 -3.98
C ARG A 356 -31.78 3.80 -4.29
N VAL A 357 -31.35 3.61 -5.55
CA VAL A 357 -30.10 4.17 -6.06
C VAL A 357 -30.27 5.67 -6.30
N ILE A 358 -29.30 6.46 -5.81
CA ILE A 358 -29.28 7.92 -5.91
C ILE A 358 -27.95 8.37 -6.54
N GLY A 359 -27.99 9.39 -7.38
CA GLY A 359 -26.85 10.04 -8.01
C GLY A 359 -26.59 9.64 -9.45
#